data_4fec20537a9136dfb457bfb73e9e6dc5
#
_entry.id   4fec20537a9136dfb457bfb73e9e6dc5
#
_cell.length_a   1.000
_cell.length_b   1.000
_cell.length_c   1.000
_cell.angle_alpha   90.00
_cell.angle_beta   90.00
_cell.angle_gamma   90.00
#
_symmetry.space_group_name_H-M   'P 1'
#
loop_
_entity.id
_entity.type
_entity.pdbx_description
1 polymer ?
#
loop_
_entity_poly.entity_id
_entity_poly.type
_entity_poly.pdbx_seq_one_letter_code
_entity_poly.pdbx_strand_id
1 'polypeptide(L)'
;MINGKQYTIGRHVDDLKISHIDSEVVDDILNKLDERYGKESDMVTTRGKIHDYFGMTLDYNIDGKVKITMFEYIAKIIEEFPMELDGEPTSPEANHLFEIDDNGIKLKPEQKDLFHEFVAKLVFLGKRSRPDLQTAISFLSTRVREPDTDDYKKLIRLMKYLKSKRIFH
;
A
#
# COMPACT_ATOMS: atom_id res chain seq x y z
N MET A 1 -10.74 -22.88 -14.61
CA MET A 1 -9.85 -24.06 -14.79
C MET A 1 -9.60 -24.22 -16.26
N ILE A 2 -8.35 -24.29 -16.70
CA ILE A 2 -7.95 -24.59 -18.09
C ILE A 2 -7.08 -25.84 -18.02
N ASN A 3 -7.38 -26.84 -18.87
CA ASN A 3 -6.68 -28.14 -18.88
C ASN A 3 -6.62 -28.82 -17.48
N GLY A 4 -7.70 -28.70 -16.68
CA GLY A 4 -7.77 -29.24 -15.32
C GLY A 4 -6.89 -28.52 -14.29
N LYS A 5 -6.20 -27.43 -14.65
CA LYS A 5 -5.35 -26.63 -13.78
C LYS A 5 -6.00 -25.27 -13.51
N GLN A 6 -5.71 -24.74 -12.32
CA GLN A 6 -6.17 -23.39 -11.94
C GLN A 6 -5.45 -22.36 -12.80
N TYR A 7 -6.22 -21.42 -13.34
CA TYR A 7 -5.68 -20.16 -13.83
C TYR A 7 -6.29 -19.00 -13.03
N THR A 8 -5.53 -17.94 -12.88
CA THR A 8 -5.95 -16.76 -12.13
C THR A 8 -5.69 -15.52 -12.96
N ILE A 9 -6.71 -14.65 -13.05
CA ILE A 9 -6.59 -13.29 -13.58
C ILE A 9 -6.96 -12.33 -12.47
N GLY A 10 -6.01 -11.51 -12.05
CA GLY A 10 -6.25 -10.34 -11.22
C GLY A 10 -6.34 -9.11 -12.11
N ARG A 11 -7.38 -8.30 -11.93
CA ARG A 11 -7.56 -7.04 -12.67
C ARG A 11 -7.65 -5.88 -11.69
N HIS A 12 -6.94 -4.80 -12.02
CA HIS A 12 -7.09 -3.53 -11.34
C HIS A 12 -6.93 -2.39 -12.36
N VAL A 13 -8.03 -1.68 -12.65
CA VAL A 13 -8.12 -0.63 -13.67
C VAL A 13 -7.51 -1.11 -14.99
N ASP A 14 -6.28 -0.69 -15.31
CA ASP A 14 -5.56 -1.00 -16.55
C ASP A 14 -4.57 -2.17 -16.38
N ASP A 15 -4.30 -2.58 -15.14
CA ASP A 15 -3.35 -3.65 -14.84
C ASP A 15 -4.03 -5.03 -14.83
N LEU A 16 -3.41 -5.99 -15.51
CA LEU A 16 -3.78 -7.40 -15.48
C LEU A 16 -2.61 -8.24 -14.99
N LYS A 17 -2.85 -9.08 -13.99
CA LYS A 17 -1.93 -10.13 -13.57
C LYS A 17 -2.52 -11.49 -13.91
N ILE A 18 -1.85 -12.20 -14.82
CA ILE A 18 -2.28 -13.52 -15.29
C ILE A 18 -1.28 -14.56 -14.79
N SER A 19 -1.78 -15.67 -14.24
CA SER A 19 -0.95 -16.78 -13.80
C SER A 19 -1.57 -18.13 -14.14
N HIS A 20 -0.75 -19.01 -14.69
CA HIS A 20 -1.04 -20.42 -14.97
C HIS A 20 0.24 -21.23 -14.89
N ILE A 21 0.13 -22.54 -14.59
CA ILE A 21 1.28 -23.44 -14.54
C ILE A 21 1.90 -23.67 -15.92
N ASP A 22 1.10 -23.56 -16.96
CA ASP A 22 1.49 -23.72 -18.35
C ASP A 22 1.61 -22.33 -18.99
N SER A 23 2.81 -22.00 -19.50
CA SER A 23 3.10 -20.72 -20.11
C SER A 23 2.33 -20.50 -21.42
N GLU A 24 2.06 -21.57 -22.18
CA GLU A 24 1.33 -21.49 -23.46
C GLU A 24 -0.12 -20.98 -23.25
N VAL A 25 -0.73 -21.38 -22.12
CA VAL A 25 -2.07 -20.87 -21.76
C VAL A 25 -2.05 -19.38 -21.51
N VAL A 26 -0.99 -18.87 -20.87
CA VAL A 26 -0.83 -17.43 -20.63
C VAL A 26 -0.60 -16.70 -21.94
N ASP A 27 0.23 -17.25 -22.84
CA ASP A 27 0.51 -16.67 -24.15
C ASP A 27 -0.76 -16.60 -25.02
N ASP A 28 -1.58 -17.66 -25.03
CA ASP A 28 -2.85 -17.68 -25.76
C ASP A 28 -3.81 -16.60 -25.25
N ILE A 29 -3.89 -16.40 -23.93
CA ILE A 29 -4.73 -15.34 -23.34
C ILE A 29 -4.21 -13.96 -23.72
N LEU A 30 -2.90 -13.73 -23.66
CA LEU A 30 -2.28 -12.45 -24.02
C LEU A 30 -2.52 -12.15 -25.51
N ASN A 31 -2.33 -13.12 -26.40
CA ASN A 31 -2.59 -12.96 -27.84
C ASN A 31 -4.05 -12.57 -28.12
N LYS A 32 -5.00 -13.23 -27.46
CA LYS A 32 -6.43 -12.90 -27.60
C LYS A 32 -6.78 -11.50 -27.10
N LEU A 33 -6.11 -11.05 -26.04
CA LEU A 33 -6.27 -9.68 -25.52
C LEU A 33 -5.69 -8.66 -26.50
N ASP A 34 -4.50 -8.93 -27.04
CA ASP A 34 -3.85 -8.05 -28.01
C ASP A 34 -4.61 -7.95 -29.32
N GLU A 35 -5.11 -9.06 -29.86
CA GLU A 35 -5.98 -9.08 -31.05
C GLU A 35 -7.23 -8.22 -30.87
N ARG A 36 -7.78 -8.18 -29.66
CA ARG A 36 -9.01 -7.46 -29.37
C ARG A 36 -8.81 -5.99 -29.03
N TYR A 37 -7.76 -5.66 -28.27
CA TYR A 37 -7.54 -4.34 -27.67
C TYR A 37 -6.25 -3.66 -28.12
N GLY A 38 -5.28 -4.40 -28.65
CA GLY A 38 -3.97 -3.88 -29.05
C GLY A 38 -4.01 -2.82 -30.16
N LYS A 39 -5.13 -2.74 -30.90
CA LYS A 39 -5.34 -1.69 -31.91
C LYS A 39 -5.68 -0.33 -31.30
N GLU A 40 -6.19 -0.31 -30.09
CA GLU A 40 -6.55 0.93 -29.36
C GLU A 40 -5.40 1.45 -28.50
N SER A 41 -4.61 0.54 -27.96
CA SER A 41 -3.45 0.86 -27.12
C SER A 41 -2.47 -0.31 -27.10
N ASP A 42 -1.18 -0.02 -27.27
CA ASP A 42 -0.13 -1.04 -27.20
C ASP A 42 -0.11 -1.72 -25.82
N MET A 43 -0.15 -3.06 -25.84
CA MET A 43 -0.13 -3.84 -24.63
C MET A 43 1.30 -4.11 -24.17
N VAL A 44 1.68 -3.58 -23.00
CA VAL A 44 2.98 -3.83 -22.38
C VAL A 44 2.91 -5.09 -21.51
N THR A 45 3.75 -6.08 -21.82
CA THR A 45 3.78 -7.35 -21.08
C THR A 45 5.11 -7.53 -20.39
N THR A 46 5.09 -7.86 -19.09
CA THR A 46 6.27 -8.23 -18.30
C THR A 46 6.23 -9.70 -17.90
N ARG A 47 7.38 -10.37 -17.99
CA ARG A 47 7.57 -11.78 -17.62
C ARG A 47 8.69 -11.91 -16.59
N GLY A 48 8.70 -12.99 -15.84
CA GLY A 48 9.76 -13.28 -14.87
C GLY A 48 9.25 -13.58 -13.49
N LYS A 49 10.10 -13.40 -12.49
CA LYS A 49 9.79 -13.67 -11.08
C LYS A 49 9.53 -12.42 -10.26
N ILE A 50 9.77 -11.24 -10.81
CA ILE A 50 9.51 -9.96 -10.16
C ILE A 50 8.51 -9.20 -11.02
N HIS A 51 7.44 -8.75 -10.41
CA HIS A 51 6.38 -8.01 -11.08
C HIS A 51 5.94 -6.81 -10.25
N ASP A 52 5.73 -5.70 -10.90
CA ASP A 52 5.02 -4.56 -10.32
C ASP A 52 3.53 -4.72 -10.65
N TYR A 53 2.69 -4.67 -9.62
CA TYR A 53 1.26 -4.81 -9.73
C TYR A 53 0.56 -4.02 -8.64
N PHE A 54 -0.27 -3.08 -9.01
CA PHE A 54 -1.09 -2.30 -8.09
C PHE A 54 -0.27 -1.56 -7.00
N GLY A 55 0.87 -0.97 -7.42
CA GLY A 55 1.79 -0.26 -6.52
C GLY A 55 2.58 -1.17 -5.57
N MET A 56 2.52 -2.49 -5.78
CA MET A 56 3.30 -3.50 -5.05
C MET A 56 4.33 -4.11 -5.98
N THR A 57 5.52 -4.37 -5.47
CA THR A 57 6.48 -5.28 -6.10
C THR A 57 6.27 -6.67 -5.53
N LEU A 58 5.94 -7.62 -6.40
CA LEU A 58 5.73 -9.04 -6.10
C LEU A 58 6.97 -9.82 -6.52
N ASP A 59 7.70 -10.40 -5.56
CA ASP A 59 8.91 -11.17 -5.81
C ASP A 59 8.68 -12.66 -5.51
N TYR A 60 8.78 -13.50 -6.55
CA TYR A 60 8.61 -14.95 -6.54
C TYR A 60 9.94 -15.72 -6.53
N ASN A 61 11.07 -15.07 -6.23
CA ASN A 61 12.37 -15.74 -6.19
C ASN A 61 12.53 -16.72 -5.03
N ILE A 62 11.70 -16.59 -3.98
CA ILE A 62 11.71 -17.49 -2.83
C ILE A 62 10.74 -18.64 -3.11
N ASP A 63 11.23 -19.87 -3.10
CA ASP A 63 10.42 -21.05 -3.39
C ASP A 63 9.22 -21.17 -2.43
N GLY A 64 8.04 -21.38 -2.99
CA GLY A 64 6.77 -21.50 -2.25
C GLY A 64 6.31 -20.23 -1.54
N LYS A 65 6.95 -19.07 -1.76
CA LYS A 65 6.60 -17.79 -1.13
C LYS A 65 6.56 -16.64 -2.14
N VAL A 66 5.81 -15.62 -1.81
CA VAL A 66 5.81 -14.34 -2.52
C VAL A 66 6.20 -13.25 -1.53
N LYS A 67 7.27 -12.51 -1.82
CA LYS A 67 7.61 -11.31 -1.06
C LYS A 67 6.89 -10.13 -1.68
N ILE A 68 6.11 -9.42 -0.86
CA ILE A 68 5.37 -8.22 -1.28
C ILE A 68 6.02 -7.00 -0.64
N THR A 69 6.43 -6.04 -1.45
CA THR A 69 7.02 -4.78 -0.98
C THR A 69 6.37 -3.57 -1.65
N MET A 70 6.50 -2.40 -1.01
CA MET A 70 6.03 -1.10 -1.52
C MET A 70 7.06 -0.01 -1.21
N PHE A 71 8.33 -0.28 -1.47
CA PHE A 71 9.43 0.62 -1.06
C PHE A 71 9.33 2.01 -1.67
N GLU A 72 9.03 2.11 -2.96
CA GLU A 72 8.89 3.39 -3.64
C GLU A 72 7.70 4.19 -3.09
N TYR A 73 6.60 3.51 -2.84
CA TYR A 73 5.42 4.14 -2.25
C TYR A 73 5.70 4.65 -0.83
N ILE A 74 6.42 3.87 -0.01
CA ILE A 74 6.83 4.29 1.34
C ILE A 74 7.79 5.49 1.26
N ALA A 75 8.77 5.45 0.37
CA ALA A 75 9.71 6.56 0.17
C ALA A 75 8.98 7.86 -0.19
N LYS A 76 8.04 7.77 -1.13
CA LYS A 76 7.21 8.90 -1.57
C LYS A 76 6.36 9.47 -0.43
N ILE A 77 5.68 8.63 0.35
CA ILE A 77 4.87 9.09 1.51
C ILE A 77 5.75 9.84 2.52
N ILE A 78 6.96 9.35 2.78
CA ILE A 78 7.87 9.98 3.75
C ILE A 78 8.40 11.30 3.22
N GLU A 79 8.74 11.40 1.93
CA GLU A 79 9.20 12.62 1.28
C GLU A 79 8.14 13.71 1.23
N GLU A 80 6.90 13.33 0.94
CA GLU A 80 5.76 14.25 0.86
C GLU A 80 5.29 14.74 2.25
N PHE A 81 5.70 14.10 3.34
CA PHE A 81 5.28 14.51 4.68
C PHE A 81 5.96 15.82 5.07
N PRO A 82 5.21 16.91 5.40
CA PRO A 82 5.76 18.27 5.49
C PRO A 82 6.53 18.56 6.78
N MET A 83 6.94 17.54 7.52
CA MET A 83 7.68 17.68 8.78
C MET A 83 8.90 16.78 8.80
N GLU A 84 9.93 17.21 9.50
CA GLU A 84 11.06 16.35 9.83
C GLU A 84 10.61 15.20 10.73
N LEU A 85 10.98 13.99 10.32
CA LEU A 85 10.63 12.75 11.01
C LEU A 85 11.85 12.23 11.79
N ASP A 86 12.17 12.88 12.91
CA ASP A 86 13.29 12.48 13.78
C ASP A 86 12.83 11.50 14.85
N GLY A 87 13.72 10.56 15.18
CA GLY A 87 13.48 9.52 16.18
C GLY A 87 13.00 8.21 15.57
N GLU A 88 13.20 7.14 16.34
CA GLU A 88 12.91 5.76 15.96
C GLU A 88 11.99 5.09 16.97
N PRO A 89 10.67 5.33 16.89
CA PRO A 89 9.73 4.65 17.77
C PRO A 89 9.84 3.12 17.64
N THR A 90 9.72 2.41 18.75
CA THR A 90 9.78 0.94 18.78
C THR A 90 8.48 0.29 18.32
N SER A 91 7.37 1.03 18.39
CA SER A 91 6.04 0.60 17.93
C SER A 91 5.34 1.71 17.16
N PRO A 92 4.46 1.38 16.21
CA PRO A 92 3.69 2.37 15.47
C PRO A 92 2.67 3.09 16.36
N GLU A 93 2.17 2.42 17.40
CA GLU A 93 1.17 2.95 18.32
C GLU A 93 1.81 3.78 19.42
N ALA A 94 1.15 4.87 19.81
CA ALA A 94 1.38 5.54 21.08
C ALA A 94 0.72 4.73 22.22
N ASN A 95 1.25 4.81 23.44
CA ASN A 95 0.67 4.11 24.60
C ASN A 95 -0.79 4.51 24.86
N HIS A 96 -1.14 5.75 24.48
CA HIS A 96 -2.47 6.34 24.61
C HIS A 96 -3.22 6.38 23.26
N LEU A 97 -2.94 5.45 22.35
CA LEU A 97 -3.52 5.48 20.99
C LEU A 97 -5.04 5.69 21.02
N PHE A 98 -5.75 4.96 21.84
CA PHE A 98 -7.22 4.95 21.89
C PHE A 98 -7.82 6.04 22.79
N GLU A 99 -7.01 6.81 23.48
CA GLU A 99 -7.49 7.93 24.27
C GLU A 99 -7.92 9.07 23.37
N ILE A 100 -9.06 9.66 23.68
CA ILE A 100 -9.65 10.80 22.97
C ILE A 100 -9.77 11.94 23.96
N ASP A 101 -9.20 13.10 23.66
CA ASP A 101 -9.39 14.32 24.44
C ASP A 101 -10.60 15.09 23.88
N ASP A 102 -11.72 15.02 24.60
CA ASP A 102 -12.95 15.72 24.21
C ASP A 102 -12.78 17.25 24.20
N ASN A 103 -11.78 17.77 24.92
CA ASN A 103 -11.42 19.19 24.95
C ASN A 103 -10.20 19.51 24.08
N GLY A 104 -9.72 18.54 23.31
CA GLY A 104 -8.56 18.69 22.44
C GLY A 104 -8.72 19.80 21.40
N ILE A 105 -7.64 20.55 21.18
CA ILE A 105 -7.61 21.64 20.20
C ILE A 105 -7.73 21.03 18.80
N LYS A 106 -8.81 21.36 18.09
CA LYS A 106 -9.05 20.88 16.72
C LYS A 106 -8.02 21.43 15.76
N LEU A 107 -7.66 20.61 14.76
CA LEU A 107 -6.75 21.03 13.71
C LEU A 107 -7.36 22.13 12.83
N LYS A 108 -6.49 23.04 12.36
CA LYS A 108 -6.88 24.01 11.32
C LYS A 108 -7.21 23.28 9.99
N PRO A 109 -8.00 23.89 9.10
CA PRO A 109 -8.42 23.25 7.85
C PRO A 109 -7.27 22.62 7.07
N GLU A 110 -6.16 23.35 6.86
CA GLU A 110 -5.02 22.84 6.08
C GLU A 110 -4.36 21.62 6.75
N GLN A 111 -4.25 21.62 8.08
CA GLN A 111 -3.70 20.50 8.83
C GLN A 111 -4.66 19.30 8.85
N LYS A 112 -5.96 19.55 8.86
CA LYS A 112 -6.99 18.52 8.78
C LYS A 112 -6.96 17.82 7.41
N ASP A 113 -6.84 18.57 6.32
CA ASP A 113 -6.76 18.04 4.97
C ASP A 113 -5.51 17.17 4.81
N LEU A 114 -4.38 17.65 5.32
CA LEU A 114 -3.13 16.90 5.36
C LEU A 114 -3.25 15.62 6.20
N PHE A 115 -3.86 15.70 7.38
CA PHE A 115 -4.12 14.53 8.23
C PHE A 115 -4.94 13.49 7.47
N HIS A 116 -6.02 13.89 6.81
CA HIS A 116 -6.87 13.00 6.02
C HIS A 116 -6.10 12.37 4.85
N GLU A 117 -5.33 13.15 4.12
CA GLU A 117 -4.51 12.68 3.00
C GLU A 117 -3.53 11.57 3.44
N PHE A 118 -2.76 11.83 4.50
CA PHE A 118 -1.77 10.86 4.96
C PHE A 118 -2.40 9.62 5.60
N VAL A 119 -3.50 9.75 6.32
CA VAL A 119 -4.25 8.59 6.81
C VAL A 119 -4.75 7.73 5.65
N ALA A 120 -5.27 8.33 4.58
CA ALA A 120 -5.70 7.59 3.39
C ALA A 120 -4.53 6.85 2.69
N LYS A 121 -3.37 7.49 2.53
CA LYS A 121 -2.15 6.87 2.01
C LYS A 121 -1.70 5.69 2.87
N LEU A 122 -1.76 5.83 4.19
CA LEU A 122 -1.40 4.78 5.15
C LEU A 122 -2.40 3.62 5.13
N VAL A 123 -3.71 3.87 4.94
CA VAL A 123 -4.72 2.81 4.75
C VAL A 123 -4.40 1.96 3.52
N PHE A 124 -4.01 2.62 2.43
CA PHE A 124 -3.61 1.92 1.19
C PHE A 124 -2.39 1.02 1.44
N LEU A 125 -1.38 1.54 2.13
CA LEU A 125 -0.14 0.83 2.49
C LEU A 125 -0.39 -0.33 3.46
N GLY A 126 -1.12 -0.10 4.55
CA GLY A 126 -1.37 -1.07 5.61
C GLY A 126 -2.12 -2.31 5.12
N LYS A 127 -3.07 -2.12 4.19
CA LYS A 127 -3.84 -3.23 3.60
C LYS A 127 -3.03 -4.11 2.65
N ARG A 128 -1.83 -3.69 2.20
CA ARG A 128 -1.06 -4.39 1.17
C ARG A 128 0.26 -4.97 1.67
N SER A 129 1.08 -4.17 2.32
CA SER A 129 2.43 -4.58 2.66
C SER A 129 2.83 -4.33 4.11
N ARG A 130 2.05 -3.54 4.88
CA ARG A 130 2.37 -3.16 6.25
C ARG A 130 1.21 -3.41 7.23
N PRO A 131 0.84 -4.68 7.45
CA PRO A 131 -0.22 -5.05 8.40
C PRO A 131 0.10 -4.67 9.85
N ASP A 132 1.38 -4.51 10.19
CA ASP A 132 1.86 -4.04 11.50
C ASP A 132 1.37 -2.63 11.86
N LEU A 133 1.02 -1.81 10.88
CA LEU A 133 0.50 -0.46 11.09
C LEU A 133 -1.03 -0.43 11.27
N GLN A 134 -1.71 -1.56 11.07
CA GLN A 134 -3.17 -1.60 10.88
C GLN A 134 -3.95 -1.06 12.09
N THR A 135 -3.49 -1.35 13.31
CA THR A 135 -4.14 -0.88 14.54
C THR A 135 -4.15 0.65 14.62
N ALA A 136 -2.97 1.27 14.46
CA ALA A 136 -2.85 2.72 14.49
C ALA A 136 -3.62 3.39 13.36
N ILE A 137 -3.53 2.85 12.13
CA ILE A 137 -4.26 3.35 10.96
C ILE A 137 -5.77 3.27 11.18
N SER A 138 -6.28 2.16 11.71
CA SER A 138 -7.70 1.97 11.96
C SER A 138 -8.25 3.02 12.93
N PHE A 139 -7.53 3.26 14.03
CA PHE A 139 -7.91 4.31 14.97
C PHE A 139 -7.88 5.70 14.31
N LEU A 140 -6.77 6.09 13.67
CA LEU A 140 -6.64 7.40 13.03
C LEU A 140 -7.70 7.62 11.93
N SER A 141 -8.14 6.55 11.24
CA SER A 141 -9.21 6.63 10.24
C SER A 141 -10.55 7.04 10.85
N THR A 142 -10.82 6.73 12.11
CA THR A 142 -12.04 7.18 12.81
C THR A 142 -12.00 8.66 13.15
N ARG A 143 -10.79 9.27 13.17
CA ARG A 143 -10.57 10.65 13.58
C ARG A 143 -10.57 11.66 12.44
N VAL A 144 -10.55 11.21 11.18
CA VAL A 144 -10.39 12.08 9.98
C VAL A 144 -11.44 13.18 9.87
N ARG A 145 -12.63 12.98 10.46
CA ARG A 145 -13.71 13.98 10.38
C ARG A 145 -13.41 15.22 11.22
N GLU A 146 -12.90 15.04 12.43
CA GLU A 146 -12.62 16.11 13.38
C GLU A 146 -11.36 15.83 14.20
N PRO A 147 -10.18 15.74 13.54
CA PRO A 147 -8.95 15.44 14.23
C PRO A 147 -8.51 16.63 15.11
N ASP A 148 -7.83 16.31 16.20
CA ASP A 148 -7.22 17.27 17.10
C ASP A 148 -5.69 17.20 17.08
N THR A 149 -5.05 18.03 17.89
CA THR A 149 -3.59 18.10 17.97
C THR A 149 -2.95 16.81 18.50
N ASP A 150 -3.66 16.02 19.30
CA ASP A 150 -3.15 14.73 19.79
C ASP A 150 -3.25 13.65 18.72
N ASP A 151 -4.34 13.60 17.96
CA ASP A 151 -4.46 12.75 16.77
C ASP A 151 -3.30 13.00 15.79
N TYR A 152 -2.95 14.27 15.59
CA TYR A 152 -1.83 14.65 14.71
C TYR A 152 -0.47 14.17 15.25
N LYS A 153 -0.24 14.22 16.56
CA LYS A 153 0.97 13.65 17.17
C LYS A 153 1.03 12.13 17.00
N LYS A 154 -0.10 11.43 17.10
CA LYS A 154 -0.20 9.99 16.84
C LYS A 154 0.15 9.68 15.38
N LEU A 155 -0.32 10.49 14.42
CA LEU A 155 0.06 10.36 13.01
C LEU A 155 1.56 10.58 12.82
N ILE A 156 2.14 11.64 13.38
CA ILE A 156 3.60 11.89 13.32
C ILE A 156 4.39 10.70 13.87
N ARG A 157 3.98 10.12 15.00
CA ARG A 157 4.63 8.93 15.56
C ARG A 157 4.59 7.76 14.57
N LEU A 158 3.44 7.50 13.97
CA LEU A 158 3.28 6.45 12.98
C LEU A 158 4.20 6.68 11.76
N MET A 159 4.31 7.92 11.28
CA MET A 159 5.21 8.29 10.18
C MET A 159 6.69 8.12 10.55
N LYS A 160 7.10 8.46 11.78
CA LYS A 160 8.46 8.20 12.30
C LYS A 160 8.78 6.71 12.35
N TYR A 161 7.83 5.89 12.83
CA TYR A 161 7.98 4.44 12.82
C TYR A 161 8.12 3.90 11.40
N LEU A 162 7.27 4.35 10.48
CA LEU A 162 7.34 3.96 9.07
C LEU A 162 8.70 4.32 8.46
N LYS A 163 9.24 5.50 8.75
CA LYS A 163 10.57 5.93 8.29
C LYS A 163 11.69 5.04 8.85
N SER A 164 11.65 4.73 10.15
CA SER A 164 12.70 3.93 10.81
C SER A 164 12.65 2.45 10.43
N LYS A 165 11.46 1.91 10.11
CA LYS A 165 11.22 0.51 9.77
C LYS A 165 10.81 0.34 8.30
N ARG A 166 11.55 0.97 7.38
CA ARG A 166 11.28 0.90 5.93
C ARG A 166 11.37 -0.53 5.38
N ILE A 167 12.21 -1.37 6.01
CA ILE A 167 12.48 -2.74 5.60
C ILE A 167 12.03 -3.67 6.72
N PHE A 168 10.91 -4.36 6.53
CA PHE A 168 10.60 -5.57 7.27
C PHE A 168 11.14 -6.77 6.47
N HIS A 169 11.96 -7.56 7.12
CA HIS A 169 12.46 -8.82 6.57
C HIS A 169 11.50 -9.96 6.91
#